data_ae3d0757cc70e977f0ccfb55e8b3425b
#
_entry.id   ae3d0757cc70e977f0ccfb55e8b3425b
#
_cell.length_a   1.000
_cell.length_b   1.000
_cell.length_c   1.000
_cell.angle_alpha   90.00
_cell.angle_beta   90.00
_cell.angle_gamma   90.00
#
_symmetry.space_group_name_H-M   'P 1'
#
loop_
_entity.id
_entity.type
_entity.pdbx_description
1 polymer ?
#
loop_
_entity_poly.entity_id
_entity_poly.type
_entity_poly.pdbx_seq_one_letter_code
_entity_poly.pdbx_strand_id
1 'polypeptide(L)'
;EEKFLFKQDLSFEESQKYLYENMLDVIALGFNPKKTHFIIDTQHANLMYKEAIKVAKKINFSMVKASFGLTDQANIGSIFYTSMQAVPAFLPSVLKKKKIPCLIPHAIDQDPHFRLTRDILPKLGHYKPASIQCSFLPPLTGIQGKMSSSEEASIFTTDSPKEVERKIKKYAFSGGRDTLEEHRKKGGNPDIDVSFQYLKMLFEPSDEKLEKIEKDYKSGKMTTGELKEYTIKKINDFLKEHQKKRELAKKDVDKYLFKG
;
A
#
# COMPACT_ATOMS: atom_id res chain seq x y z
N GLU A 1 -7.47 -11.37 -1.61
CA GLU A 1 -7.28 -12.84 -1.58
C GLU A 1 -5.80 -13.27 -1.49
N GLU A 2 -4.86 -12.52 -2.09
CA GLU A 2 -3.42 -12.81 -1.98
C GLU A 2 -2.99 -13.05 -0.53
N LYS A 3 -3.36 -12.13 0.37
CA LYS A 3 -3.00 -12.25 1.79
C LYS A 3 -3.53 -13.53 2.42
N PHE A 4 -4.75 -13.95 2.06
CA PHE A 4 -5.35 -15.20 2.51
C PHE A 4 -4.55 -16.43 2.03
N LEU A 5 -4.12 -16.43 0.76
CA LEU A 5 -3.38 -17.55 0.18
C LEU A 5 -1.96 -17.71 0.76
N PHE A 6 -1.34 -16.61 1.20
CA PHE A 6 0.03 -16.62 1.73
C PHE A 6 0.10 -16.63 3.27
N LYS A 7 -1.01 -16.38 3.98
CA LYS A 7 -1.06 -16.34 5.44
C LYS A 7 -1.95 -17.46 5.98
N GLN A 8 -1.34 -18.55 6.44
CA GLN A 8 -2.02 -19.81 6.80
C GLN A 8 -3.04 -19.67 7.95
N ASP A 9 -2.80 -18.74 8.87
CA ASP A 9 -3.65 -18.47 10.05
C ASP A 9 -4.78 -17.46 9.79
N LEU A 10 -4.87 -16.90 8.57
CA LEU A 10 -5.92 -15.96 8.21
C LEU A 10 -7.16 -16.71 7.71
N SER A 11 -8.31 -16.51 8.36
CA SER A 11 -9.58 -17.06 7.87
C SER A 11 -10.10 -16.27 6.66
N PHE A 12 -10.97 -16.92 5.88
CA PHE A 12 -11.59 -16.26 4.74
C PHE A 12 -12.51 -15.10 5.19
N GLU A 13 -13.24 -15.29 6.26
CA GLU A 13 -14.13 -14.29 6.86
C GLU A 13 -13.36 -13.06 7.34
N GLU A 14 -12.19 -13.24 7.93
CA GLU A 14 -11.32 -12.13 8.33
C GLU A 14 -10.79 -11.39 7.09
N SER A 15 -10.42 -12.10 6.02
CA SER A 15 -9.99 -11.47 4.78
C SER A 15 -11.09 -10.60 4.16
N GLN A 16 -12.37 -11.03 4.25
CA GLN A 16 -13.52 -10.24 3.80
C GLN A 16 -13.76 -8.98 4.66
N LYS A 17 -13.53 -9.07 5.97
CA LYS A 17 -13.56 -7.88 6.85
C LYS A 17 -12.49 -6.87 6.45
N TYR A 18 -11.26 -7.32 6.23
CA TYR A 18 -10.19 -6.43 5.76
C TYR A 18 -10.47 -5.82 4.39
N LEU A 19 -11.07 -6.58 3.47
CA LEU A 19 -11.53 -6.05 2.19
C LEU A 19 -12.49 -4.88 2.39
N TYR A 20 -13.52 -5.07 3.23
CA TYR A 20 -14.50 -4.02 3.51
C TYR A 20 -13.86 -2.78 4.13
N GLU A 21 -13.00 -2.95 5.14
CA GLU A 21 -12.27 -1.85 5.77
C GLU A 21 -11.39 -1.09 4.77
N ASN A 22 -10.68 -1.80 3.88
CA ASN A 22 -9.87 -1.17 2.84
C ASN A 22 -10.72 -0.41 1.82
N MET A 23 -11.90 -0.92 1.45
CA MET A 23 -12.84 -0.17 0.59
C MET A 23 -13.24 1.16 1.22
N LEU A 24 -13.54 1.18 2.53
CA LEU A 24 -13.86 2.41 3.25
C LEU A 24 -12.69 3.42 3.19
N ASP A 25 -11.46 2.96 3.35
CA ASP A 25 -10.27 3.82 3.27
C ASP A 25 -10.11 4.42 1.87
N VAL A 26 -10.25 3.61 0.83
CA VAL A 26 -10.18 4.10 -0.57
C VAL A 26 -11.27 5.14 -0.86
N ILE A 27 -12.50 4.88 -0.44
CA ILE A 27 -13.62 5.84 -0.61
C ILE A 27 -13.33 7.14 0.15
N ALA A 28 -12.83 7.04 1.38
CA ALA A 28 -12.51 8.19 2.23
C ALA A 28 -11.42 9.09 1.64
N LEU A 29 -10.54 8.56 0.79
CA LEU A 29 -9.56 9.33 0.02
C LEU A 29 -10.20 10.20 -1.08
N GLY A 30 -11.48 10.02 -1.38
CA GLY A 30 -12.23 10.91 -2.28
C GLY A 30 -12.32 10.44 -3.72
N PHE A 31 -12.15 9.15 -3.99
CA PHE A 31 -12.40 8.60 -5.32
C PHE A 31 -13.85 8.80 -5.76
N ASN A 32 -14.05 9.10 -7.04
CA ASN A 32 -15.38 9.37 -7.59
C ASN A 32 -16.12 8.07 -7.95
N PRO A 33 -17.32 7.79 -7.40
CA PRO A 33 -18.04 6.53 -7.66
C PRO A 33 -18.45 6.34 -9.14
N LYS A 34 -18.57 7.43 -9.92
CA LYS A 34 -18.85 7.32 -11.35
C LYS A 34 -17.65 6.85 -12.19
N LYS A 35 -16.44 6.85 -11.60
CA LYS A 35 -15.19 6.52 -12.28
C LYS A 35 -14.41 5.40 -11.59
N THR A 36 -14.87 4.95 -10.42
CA THR A 36 -14.17 3.98 -9.58
C THR A 36 -15.09 2.80 -9.29
N HIS A 37 -14.59 1.59 -9.56
CA HIS A 37 -15.32 0.37 -9.30
C HIS A 37 -14.45 -0.61 -8.54
N PHE A 38 -14.98 -1.15 -7.45
CA PHE A 38 -14.38 -2.29 -6.75
C PHE A 38 -14.84 -3.57 -7.42
N ILE A 39 -13.87 -4.36 -7.87
CA ILE A 39 -14.08 -5.71 -8.37
C ILE A 39 -13.59 -6.66 -7.28
N ILE A 40 -14.49 -7.44 -6.72
CA ILE A 40 -14.19 -8.41 -5.69
C ILE A 40 -14.11 -9.77 -6.37
N ASP A 41 -12.94 -10.39 -6.37
CA ASP A 41 -12.64 -11.58 -7.16
C ASP A 41 -13.64 -12.70 -6.95
N THR A 42 -14.00 -12.99 -5.69
CA THR A 42 -14.97 -14.03 -5.33
C THR A 42 -16.40 -13.71 -5.77
N GLN A 43 -16.80 -12.45 -5.73
CA GLN A 43 -18.14 -12.04 -6.18
C GLN A 43 -18.24 -11.91 -7.69
N HIS A 44 -17.11 -11.62 -8.35
CA HIS A 44 -17.01 -11.47 -9.80
C HIS A 44 -16.25 -12.63 -10.46
N ALA A 45 -16.31 -13.82 -9.83
CA ALA A 45 -15.58 -15.00 -10.28
C ALA A 45 -15.87 -15.35 -11.73
N ASN A 46 -17.11 -15.23 -12.19
CA ASN A 46 -17.49 -15.51 -13.60
C ASN A 46 -16.72 -14.64 -14.60
N LEU A 47 -16.45 -13.38 -14.24
CA LEU A 47 -15.68 -12.45 -15.05
C LEU A 47 -14.19 -12.71 -14.93
N MET A 48 -13.70 -12.80 -13.71
CA MET A 48 -12.27 -12.86 -13.40
C MET A 48 -11.68 -14.22 -13.76
N TYR A 49 -12.31 -15.31 -13.36
CA TYR A 49 -11.79 -16.67 -13.53
C TYR A 49 -11.60 -17.04 -15.00
N LYS A 50 -12.59 -16.71 -15.86
CA LYS A 50 -12.50 -16.97 -17.29
C LYS A 50 -11.27 -16.34 -17.94
N GLU A 51 -10.91 -15.16 -17.52
CA GLU A 51 -9.73 -14.49 -18.06
C GLU A 51 -8.44 -15.00 -17.39
N ALA A 52 -8.49 -15.31 -16.10
CA ALA A 52 -7.34 -15.88 -15.36
C ALA A 52 -6.88 -17.22 -15.94
N ILE A 53 -7.79 -18.12 -16.35
CA ILE A 53 -7.40 -19.41 -16.97
C ILE A 53 -6.72 -19.23 -18.33
N LYS A 54 -7.05 -18.16 -19.07
CA LYS A 54 -6.33 -17.83 -20.33
C LYS A 54 -4.89 -17.42 -20.05
N VAL A 55 -4.69 -16.64 -18.97
CA VAL A 55 -3.35 -16.25 -18.49
C VAL A 55 -2.61 -17.48 -17.98
N ALA A 56 -3.24 -18.28 -17.11
CA ALA A 56 -2.66 -19.49 -16.53
C ALA A 56 -2.13 -20.46 -17.60
N LYS A 57 -2.83 -20.60 -18.72
CA LYS A 57 -2.39 -21.43 -19.87
C LYS A 57 -1.07 -20.93 -20.48
N LYS A 58 -0.65 -19.70 -20.24
CA LYS A 58 0.57 -19.09 -20.79
C LYS A 58 1.71 -18.99 -19.77
N ILE A 59 1.45 -19.34 -18.51
CA ILE A 59 2.42 -19.32 -17.40
C ILE A 59 2.67 -20.77 -16.98
N ASN A 60 3.91 -21.11 -16.70
CA ASN A 60 4.27 -22.41 -16.12
C ASN A 60 4.84 -22.23 -14.71
N PHE A 61 4.93 -23.34 -13.97
CA PHE A 61 5.44 -23.34 -12.59
C PHE A 61 6.84 -22.74 -12.45
N SER A 62 7.74 -23.05 -13.38
CA SER A 62 9.11 -22.52 -13.34
C SER A 62 9.15 -20.99 -13.46
N MET A 63 8.28 -20.40 -14.27
CA MET A 63 8.17 -18.94 -14.38
C MET A 63 7.69 -18.31 -13.07
N VAL A 64 6.68 -18.91 -12.43
CA VAL A 64 6.14 -18.43 -11.15
C VAL A 64 7.19 -18.60 -10.05
N LYS A 65 7.80 -19.79 -9.97
CA LYS A 65 8.87 -20.09 -8.99
C LYS A 65 10.03 -19.10 -9.10
N ALA A 66 10.51 -18.82 -10.31
CA ALA A 66 11.60 -17.87 -10.53
C ALA A 66 11.23 -16.42 -10.19
N SER A 67 9.98 -16.01 -10.44
CA SER A 67 9.52 -14.64 -10.21
C SER A 67 9.28 -14.33 -8.73
N PHE A 68 8.82 -15.30 -7.94
CA PHE A 68 8.39 -15.12 -6.55
C PHE A 68 9.27 -15.84 -5.53
N GLY A 69 10.28 -16.60 -5.97
CA GLY A 69 11.10 -17.39 -5.07
C GLY A 69 10.33 -18.51 -4.35
N LEU A 70 9.23 -19.00 -4.95
CA LEU A 70 8.41 -20.03 -4.33
C LEU A 70 9.21 -21.32 -4.15
N THR A 71 8.99 -21.99 -3.02
CA THR A 71 9.51 -23.32 -2.75
C THR A 71 8.54 -24.39 -3.26
N ASP A 72 8.98 -25.65 -3.24
CA ASP A 72 8.13 -26.80 -3.61
C ASP A 72 6.98 -27.03 -2.59
N GLN A 73 7.02 -26.34 -1.45
CA GLN A 73 5.95 -26.36 -0.43
C GLN A 73 4.87 -25.28 -0.68
N ALA A 74 4.99 -24.49 -1.75
CA ALA A 74 3.98 -23.47 -2.07
C ALA A 74 2.62 -24.12 -2.37
N ASN A 75 1.55 -23.58 -1.79
CA ASN A 75 0.21 -24.07 -2.06
C ASN A 75 -0.25 -23.70 -3.48
N ILE A 76 -1.17 -24.49 -4.03
CA ILE A 76 -1.67 -24.32 -5.40
C ILE A 76 -2.30 -22.93 -5.62
N GLY A 77 -2.98 -22.40 -4.59
CA GLY A 77 -3.59 -21.06 -4.66
C GLY A 77 -2.55 -19.97 -4.87
N SER A 78 -1.44 -19.99 -4.14
CA SER A 78 -0.36 -19.01 -4.30
C SER A 78 0.30 -19.09 -5.68
N ILE A 79 0.40 -20.28 -6.26
CA ILE A 79 0.92 -20.47 -7.62
C ILE A 79 -0.04 -19.91 -8.66
N PHE A 80 -1.35 -20.19 -8.52
CA PHE A 80 -2.37 -19.75 -9.46
C PHE A 80 -2.66 -18.23 -9.35
N TYR A 81 -2.46 -17.63 -8.17
CA TYR A 81 -2.85 -16.25 -7.88
C TYR A 81 -2.26 -15.24 -8.87
N THR A 82 -1.04 -15.46 -9.35
CA THR A 82 -0.44 -14.60 -10.40
C THR A 82 -1.33 -14.47 -11.64
N SER A 83 -2.07 -15.52 -11.98
CA SER A 83 -3.00 -15.49 -13.13
C SER A 83 -4.23 -14.63 -12.85
N MET A 84 -4.72 -14.64 -11.61
CA MET A 84 -5.78 -13.73 -11.15
C MET A 84 -5.31 -12.28 -11.12
N GLN A 85 -4.14 -12.03 -10.54
CA GLN A 85 -3.55 -10.69 -10.41
C GLN A 85 -3.29 -10.01 -11.78
N ALA A 86 -3.11 -10.79 -12.84
CA ALA A 86 -2.93 -10.24 -14.18
C ALA A 86 -4.22 -9.68 -14.79
N VAL A 87 -5.40 -10.18 -14.38
CA VAL A 87 -6.67 -9.86 -15.04
C VAL A 87 -7.02 -8.37 -15.00
N PRO A 88 -6.90 -7.64 -13.90
CA PRO A 88 -7.17 -6.20 -13.86
C PRO A 88 -6.41 -5.40 -14.91
N ALA A 89 -5.22 -5.84 -15.30
CA ALA A 89 -4.38 -5.15 -16.28
C ALA A 89 -4.93 -5.15 -17.72
N PHE A 90 -5.94 -5.98 -18.02
CA PHE A 90 -6.58 -6.00 -19.33
C PHE A 90 -8.12 -6.13 -19.28
N LEU A 91 -8.68 -6.20 -18.08
CA LEU A 91 -10.13 -6.33 -17.89
C LEU A 91 -10.94 -5.23 -18.60
N PRO A 92 -10.51 -3.96 -18.62
CA PRO A 92 -11.20 -2.93 -19.42
C PRO A 92 -11.29 -3.27 -20.91
N SER A 93 -10.27 -3.94 -21.45
CA SER A 93 -10.29 -4.39 -22.85
C SER A 93 -11.31 -5.49 -23.09
N VAL A 94 -11.48 -6.40 -22.13
CA VAL A 94 -12.49 -7.47 -22.19
C VAL A 94 -13.89 -6.88 -22.13
N LEU A 95 -14.15 -6.03 -21.15
CA LEU A 95 -15.45 -5.39 -20.92
C LEU A 95 -15.92 -4.54 -22.11
N LYS A 96 -15.00 -3.79 -22.70
CA LYS A 96 -15.30 -2.90 -23.84
C LYS A 96 -15.12 -3.56 -25.21
N LYS A 97 -14.73 -4.83 -25.28
CA LYS A 97 -14.46 -5.59 -26.50
C LYS A 97 -13.51 -4.85 -27.48
N LYS A 98 -12.56 -4.11 -26.95
CA LYS A 98 -11.54 -3.38 -27.70
C LYS A 98 -10.26 -3.27 -26.91
N LYS A 99 -9.10 -3.14 -27.58
CA LYS A 99 -7.81 -2.95 -26.88
C LYS A 99 -7.78 -1.60 -26.18
N ILE A 100 -7.60 -1.63 -24.86
CA ILE A 100 -7.48 -0.43 -24.01
C ILE A 100 -6.15 -0.51 -23.25
N PRO A 101 -5.29 0.51 -23.31
CA PRO A 101 -4.09 0.56 -22.49
C PRO A 101 -4.48 0.74 -21.01
N CYS A 102 -3.78 0.06 -20.12
CA CYS A 102 -3.98 0.13 -18.68
C CYS A 102 -2.73 0.66 -17.99
N LEU A 103 -2.95 1.49 -16.98
CA LEU A 103 -1.92 1.95 -16.05
C LEU A 103 -2.22 1.32 -14.68
N ILE A 104 -1.22 0.63 -14.12
CA ILE A 104 -1.33 -0.07 -12.84
C ILE A 104 -0.41 0.59 -11.81
N PRO A 105 -0.95 1.40 -10.89
CA PRO A 105 -0.22 1.80 -9.70
C PRO A 105 -0.11 0.63 -8.74
N HIS A 106 1.09 0.31 -8.32
CA HIS A 106 1.32 -0.78 -7.36
C HIS A 106 2.57 -0.55 -6.50
N ALA A 107 2.63 -1.15 -5.34
CA ALA A 107 3.84 -1.16 -4.54
C ALA A 107 4.89 -2.09 -5.17
N ILE A 108 6.17 -1.83 -4.88
CA ILE A 108 7.31 -2.50 -5.54
C ILE A 108 7.29 -4.03 -5.36
N ASP A 109 6.69 -4.55 -4.29
CA ASP A 109 6.55 -5.99 -4.05
C ASP A 109 5.59 -6.68 -5.03
N GLN A 110 4.71 -5.93 -5.70
CA GLN A 110 3.80 -6.44 -6.73
C GLN A 110 4.44 -6.47 -8.15
N ASP A 111 5.64 -5.89 -8.30
CA ASP A 111 6.33 -5.83 -9.59
C ASP A 111 6.54 -7.21 -10.26
N PRO A 112 6.87 -8.30 -9.54
CA PRO A 112 7.01 -9.61 -10.15
C PRO A 112 5.73 -10.09 -10.89
N HIS A 113 4.55 -9.85 -10.32
CA HIS A 113 3.27 -10.16 -10.99
C HIS A 113 3.11 -9.39 -12.29
N PHE A 114 3.41 -8.09 -12.28
CA PHE A 114 3.22 -7.24 -13.46
C PHE A 114 4.33 -7.40 -14.50
N ARG A 115 5.53 -7.86 -14.14
CA ARG A 115 6.54 -8.30 -15.12
C ARG A 115 6.04 -9.50 -15.91
N LEU A 116 5.56 -10.56 -15.24
CA LEU A 116 4.95 -11.72 -15.89
C LEU A 116 3.76 -11.29 -16.76
N THR A 117 2.87 -10.45 -16.23
CA THR A 117 1.73 -9.92 -16.95
C THR A 117 2.14 -9.22 -18.24
N ARG A 118 3.16 -8.36 -18.21
CA ARG A 118 3.70 -7.65 -19.38
C ARG A 118 4.23 -8.60 -20.47
N ASP A 119 4.76 -9.75 -20.08
CA ASP A 119 5.29 -10.75 -21.00
C ASP A 119 4.17 -11.61 -21.64
N ILE A 120 3.06 -11.77 -20.92
CA ILE A 120 1.95 -12.65 -21.33
C ILE A 120 0.89 -11.91 -22.14
N LEU A 121 0.53 -10.69 -21.78
CA LEU A 121 -0.61 -9.98 -22.38
C LEU A 121 -0.50 -9.80 -23.91
N PRO A 122 0.68 -9.54 -24.53
CA PRO A 122 0.79 -9.51 -25.99
C PRO A 122 0.44 -10.85 -26.65
N LYS A 123 0.76 -11.97 -25.99
CA LYS A 123 0.42 -13.33 -26.47
C LYS A 123 -1.08 -13.63 -26.41
N LEU A 124 -1.82 -12.83 -25.64
CA LEU A 124 -3.28 -12.86 -25.53
C LEU A 124 -3.96 -11.75 -26.37
N GLY A 125 -3.18 -10.98 -27.13
CA GLY A 125 -3.68 -9.92 -27.98
C GLY A 125 -3.96 -8.59 -27.29
N HIS A 126 -3.48 -8.39 -26.04
CA HIS A 126 -3.63 -7.16 -25.27
C HIS A 126 -2.36 -6.31 -25.25
N TYR A 127 -2.49 -5.04 -24.87
CA TYR A 127 -1.33 -4.17 -24.63
C TYR A 127 -0.57 -4.60 -23.37
N LYS A 128 0.74 -4.35 -23.35
CA LYS A 128 1.51 -4.38 -22.10
C LYS A 128 1.01 -3.26 -21.18
N PRO A 129 0.67 -3.53 -19.92
CA PRO A 129 0.28 -2.47 -19.01
C PRO A 129 1.47 -1.55 -18.71
N ALA A 130 1.20 -0.29 -18.51
CA ALA A 130 2.14 0.64 -17.87
C ALA A 130 2.05 0.51 -16.35
N SER A 131 3.11 0.82 -15.63
CA SER A 131 3.18 0.72 -14.17
C SER A 131 3.64 2.03 -13.54
N ILE A 132 3.07 2.37 -12.40
CA ILE A 132 3.62 3.33 -11.45
C ILE A 132 4.05 2.53 -10.23
N GLN A 133 5.35 2.44 -10.01
CA GLN A 133 5.92 1.73 -8.86
C GLN A 133 6.00 2.68 -7.68
N CYS A 134 5.25 2.36 -6.60
CA CYS A 134 5.21 3.14 -5.38
C CYS A 134 6.19 2.58 -4.36
N SER A 135 6.95 3.44 -3.70
CA SER A 135 7.79 3.08 -2.57
C SER A 135 6.94 2.70 -1.36
N PHE A 136 7.48 1.87 -0.49
CA PHE A 136 6.86 1.58 0.79
C PHE A 136 7.00 2.77 1.76
N LEU A 137 5.98 2.97 2.56
CA LEU A 137 6.13 3.73 3.78
C LEU A 137 6.93 2.85 4.77
N PRO A 138 8.05 3.35 5.33
CA PRO A 138 8.89 2.54 6.20
C PRO A 138 8.17 2.17 7.50
N PRO A 139 8.51 1.03 8.14
CA PRO A 139 8.02 0.73 9.47
C PRO A 139 8.51 1.77 10.48
N LEU A 140 7.83 1.94 11.61
CA LEU A 140 8.29 2.87 12.64
C LEU A 140 9.68 2.51 13.20
N THR A 141 10.04 1.24 13.16
CA THR A 141 11.30 0.72 13.73
C THR A 141 12.55 1.01 12.89
N GLY A 142 12.41 1.61 11.72
CA GLY A 142 13.56 1.99 10.88
C GLY A 142 13.17 2.24 9.42
N ILE A 143 14.12 2.70 8.62
CA ILE A 143 13.89 3.07 7.21
C ILE A 143 13.90 1.87 6.25
N GLN A 144 14.28 0.70 6.72
CA GLN A 144 14.35 -0.51 5.90
C GLN A 144 13.09 -1.35 6.04
N GLY A 145 12.62 -1.94 4.92
CA GLY A 145 11.44 -2.77 4.90
C GLY A 145 10.15 -2.01 4.59
N LYS A 146 9.03 -2.61 4.94
CA LYS A 146 7.69 -2.03 4.77
C LYS A 146 6.90 -2.09 6.07
N MET A 147 6.01 -1.13 6.27
CA MET A 147 5.04 -1.18 7.36
C MET A 147 4.13 -2.40 7.16
N SER A 148 3.96 -3.20 8.21
CA SER A 148 3.12 -4.39 8.19
C SER A 148 1.88 -4.21 9.05
N SER A 149 0.73 -4.62 8.55
CA SER A 149 -0.53 -4.60 9.30
C SER A 149 -0.59 -5.60 10.47
N SER A 150 0.41 -6.46 10.64
CA SER A 150 0.52 -7.41 11.74
C SER A 150 1.46 -6.96 12.86
N GLU A 151 2.06 -5.77 12.75
CA GLU A 151 3.03 -5.26 13.73
C GLU A 151 2.41 -4.19 14.63
N GLU A 152 2.63 -4.29 15.95
CA GLU A 152 2.20 -3.28 16.92
C GLU A 152 2.80 -1.89 16.63
N ALA A 153 3.97 -1.87 16.01
CA ALA A 153 4.67 -0.64 15.59
C ALA A 153 4.09 -0.01 14.30
N SER A 154 2.95 -0.48 13.79
CA SER A 154 2.31 0.10 12.60
C SER A 154 1.22 1.10 12.97
N ILE A 155 1.14 2.21 12.22
CA ILE A 155 0.05 3.17 12.35
C ILE A 155 -1.09 2.73 11.43
N PHE A 156 -2.29 2.60 12.01
CA PHE A 156 -3.50 2.27 11.27
C PHE A 156 -4.36 3.50 11.03
N THR A 157 -5.13 3.48 9.95
CA THR A 157 -6.09 4.53 9.62
C THR A 157 -7.20 4.68 10.68
N THR A 158 -7.35 3.65 11.53
CA THR A 158 -8.32 3.59 12.63
C THR A 158 -7.73 3.96 14.00
N ASP A 159 -6.43 4.24 14.09
CA ASP A 159 -5.79 4.59 15.35
C ASP A 159 -6.35 5.89 15.93
N SER A 160 -6.53 5.91 17.24
CA SER A 160 -6.84 7.14 17.97
C SER A 160 -5.62 8.07 18.05
N PRO A 161 -5.83 9.38 18.27
CA PRO A 161 -4.72 10.32 18.42
C PRO A 161 -3.71 9.92 19.51
N LYS A 162 -4.17 9.32 20.59
CA LYS A 162 -3.32 8.80 21.68
C LYS A 162 -2.50 7.59 21.23
N GLU A 163 -3.09 6.69 20.42
CA GLU A 163 -2.37 5.54 19.88
C GLU A 163 -1.27 5.99 18.90
N VAL A 164 -1.55 6.93 18.01
CA VAL A 164 -0.54 7.49 17.09
C VAL A 164 0.62 8.08 17.90
N GLU A 165 0.30 8.88 18.91
CA GLU A 165 1.33 9.49 19.80
C GLU A 165 2.17 8.41 20.50
N ARG A 166 1.51 7.41 21.12
CA ARG A 166 2.17 6.29 21.80
C ARG A 166 3.11 5.55 20.85
N LYS A 167 2.61 5.18 19.66
CA LYS A 167 3.37 4.42 18.68
C LYS A 167 4.58 5.18 18.16
N ILE A 168 4.44 6.46 17.82
CA ILE A 168 5.56 7.28 17.34
C ILE A 168 6.58 7.50 18.43
N LYS A 169 6.15 7.87 19.64
CA LYS A 169 7.09 8.10 20.76
C LYS A 169 7.85 6.83 21.13
N LYS A 170 7.18 5.66 21.13
CA LYS A 170 7.75 4.39 21.55
C LYS A 170 8.61 3.73 20.46
N TYR A 171 8.14 3.73 19.22
CA TYR A 171 8.72 2.87 18.17
C TYR A 171 9.43 3.63 17.06
N ALA A 172 9.13 4.93 16.81
CA ALA A 172 9.74 5.64 15.70
C ALA A 172 11.24 5.79 15.91
N PHE A 173 11.99 5.11 15.03
CA PHE A 173 13.44 5.22 14.98
C PHE A 173 13.85 6.67 14.70
N SER A 174 14.81 7.16 15.45
CA SER A 174 15.24 8.55 15.40
C SER A 174 16.63 8.69 14.84
N GLY A 175 16.84 9.68 13.99
CA GLY A 175 18.14 10.07 13.49
C GLY A 175 18.89 11.05 14.41
N GLY A 176 18.41 11.26 15.65
CA GLY A 176 19.02 12.14 16.65
C GLY A 176 20.28 11.58 17.29
N ARG A 177 20.73 12.23 18.36
CA ARG A 177 21.87 11.82 19.16
C ARG A 177 21.41 11.35 20.54
N ASP A 178 22.29 10.67 21.27
CA ASP A 178 21.98 10.08 22.57
C ASP A 178 21.62 11.12 23.63
N THR A 179 22.23 12.30 23.55
CA THR A 179 21.94 13.41 24.48
C THR A 179 21.46 14.66 23.74
N LEU A 180 20.66 15.46 24.42
CA LEU A 180 20.18 16.74 23.88
C LEU A 180 21.35 17.69 23.55
N GLU A 181 22.39 17.73 24.41
CA GLU A 181 23.56 18.55 24.17
C GLU A 181 24.31 18.16 22.92
N GLU A 182 24.53 16.87 22.73
CA GLU A 182 25.15 16.33 21.52
C GLU A 182 24.30 16.62 20.27
N HIS A 183 22.98 16.46 20.37
CA HIS A 183 22.07 16.77 19.28
C HIS A 183 22.11 18.26 18.92
N ARG A 184 22.10 19.15 19.90
CA ARG A 184 22.22 20.60 19.66
C ARG A 184 23.56 20.99 19.00
N LYS A 185 24.63 20.27 19.30
CA LYS A 185 25.97 20.52 18.77
C LYS A 185 26.20 19.90 17.38
N LYS A 186 25.75 18.65 17.16
CA LYS A 186 26.07 17.85 15.97
C LYS A 186 24.89 17.70 14.98
N GLY A 187 23.69 18.06 15.42
CA GLY A 187 22.47 17.84 14.65
C GLY A 187 22.04 16.39 14.51
N GLY A 188 20.86 16.17 13.95
CA GLY A 188 20.30 14.86 13.60
C GLY A 188 20.52 14.49 12.14
N ASN A 189 20.27 13.24 11.84
CA ASN A 189 20.26 12.73 10.47
C ASN A 189 18.80 12.46 10.01
N PRO A 190 18.19 13.32 9.17
CA PRO A 190 16.83 13.13 8.69
C PRO A 190 16.68 11.93 7.74
N ASP A 191 17.75 11.50 7.07
CA ASP A 191 17.68 10.42 6.10
C ASP A 191 17.34 9.07 6.74
N ILE A 192 17.66 8.89 8.01
CA ILE A 192 17.34 7.69 8.79
C ILE A 192 16.24 7.91 9.83
N ASP A 193 15.76 9.14 10.01
CA ASP A 193 14.70 9.47 10.96
C ASP A 193 13.31 9.17 10.36
N VAL A 194 12.62 8.22 10.94
CA VAL A 194 11.33 7.76 10.42
C VAL A 194 10.26 8.86 10.48
N SER A 195 10.28 9.72 11.49
CA SER A 195 9.35 10.84 11.59
C SER A 195 9.53 11.81 10.43
N PHE A 196 10.79 12.13 10.08
CA PHE A 196 11.10 12.96 8.92
C PHE A 196 10.69 12.28 7.61
N GLN A 197 10.96 10.97 7.47
CA GLN A 197 10.57 10.23 6.25
C GLN A 197 9.05 10.23 6.05
N TYR A 198 8.26 10.13 7.12
CA TYR A 198 6.79 10.21 7.03
C TYR A 198 6.33 11.59 6.55
N LEU A 199 6.92 12.65 7.07
CA LEU A 199 6.64 14.01 6.59
C LEU A 199 6.98 14.17 5.12
N LYS A 200 8.17 13.73 4.72
CA LYS A 200 8.69 13.81 3.35
C LYS A 200 7.85 13.03 2.34
N MET A 201 7.42 11.82 2.70
CA MET A 201 6.71 10.93 1.78
C MET A 201 5.22 11.26 1.67
N LEU A 202 4.57 11.76 2.75
CA LEU A 202 3.12 11.80 2.78
C LEU A 202 2.50 13.00 3.53
N PHE A 203 3.06 13.43 4.68
CA PHE A 203 2.31 14.29 5.60
C PHE A 203 2.67 15.77 5.57
N GLU A 204 3.76 16.18 4.93
CA GLU A 204 4.06 17.61 4.73
C GLU A 204 4.07 17.96 3.24
N PRO A 205 2.99 18.57 2.72
CA PRO A 205 2.88 18.89 1.31
C PRO A 205 3.67 20.14 0.87
N SER A 206 4.23 20.90 1.82
CA SER A 206 5.01 22.10 1.50
C SER A 206 6.50 21.76 1.49
N ASP A 207 7.10 21.81 0.31
CA ASP A 207 8.55 21.60 0.13
C ASP A 207 9.38 22.60 0.95
N GLU A 208 8.97 23.86 0.99
CA GLU A 208 9.65 24.91 1.77
C GLU A 208 9.68 24.59 3.29
N LYS A 209 8.55 24.09 3.81
CA LYS A 209 8.48 23.67 5.21
C LYS A 209 9.32 22.43 5.47
N LEU A 210 9.30 21.49 4.55
CA LEU A 210 10.07 20.26 4.65
C LEU A 210 11.58 20.56 4.64
N GLU A 211 12.04 21.42 3.74
CA GLU A 211 13.43 21.88 3.66
C GLU A 211 13.86 22.62 4.94
N LYS A 212 12.98 23.45 5.49
CA LYS A 212 13.23 24.13 6.76
C LYS A 212 13.37 23.14 7.91
N ILE A 213 12.47 22.16 8.02
CA ILE A 213 12.52 21.11 9.05
C ILE A 213 13.82 20.32 8.90
N GLU A 214 14.19 19.93 7.68
CA GLU A 214 15.43 19.23 7.39
C GLU A 214 16.66 20.00 7.86
N LYS A 215 16.74 21.28 7.49
CA LYS A 215 17.83 22.18 7.89
C LYS A 215 17.90 22.38 9.39
N ASP A 216 16.77 22.63 10.04
CA ASP A 216 16.69 22.85 11.49
C ASP A 216 17.06 21.56 12.27
N TYR A 217 16.70 20.37 11.74
CA TYR A 217 17.08 19.08 12.34
C TYR A 217 18.57 18.77 12.14
N LYS A 218 19.10 18.96 10.93
CA LYS A 218 20.54 18.79 10.62
C LYS A 218 21.44 19.72 11.43
N SER A 219 20.97 20.91 11.75
CA SER A 219 21.75 21.88 12.55
C SER A 219 21.61 21.70 14.06
N GLY A 220 20.73 20.79 14.53
CA GLY A 220 20.42 20.63 15.94
C GLY A 220 19.50 21.72 16.53
N LYS A 221 18.97 22.62 15.70
CA LYS A 221 17.99 23.62 16.11
C LYS A 221 16.65 22.98 16.45
N MET A 222 16.20 22.01 15.65
CA MET A 222 15.05 21.18 15.96
C MET A 222 15.50 19.88 16.62
N THR A 223 14.91 19.54 17.74
CA THR A 223 15.20 18.29 18.46
C THR A 223 14.38 17.12 17.89
N THR A 224 14.78 15.90 18.21
CA THR A 224 14.00 14.68 17.88
C THR A 224 12.60 14.72 18.48
N GLY A 225 12.44 15.21 19.71
CA GLY A 225 11.12 15.35 20.34
C GLY A 225 10.21 16.30 19.56
N GLU A 226 10.73 17.49 19.21
CA GLU A 226 9.99 18.48 18.41
C GLU A 226 9.59 17.92 17.02
N LEU A 227 10.50 17.18 16.36
CA LEU A 227 10.21 16.54 15.09
C LEU A 227 9.10 15.49 15.21
N LYS A 228 9.17 14.62 16.24
CA LYS A 228 8.12 13.63 16.53
C LYS A 228 6.77 14.29 16.81
N GLU A 229 6.74 15.34 17.63
CA GLU A 229 5.49 16.05 17.94
C GLU A 229 4.86 16.70 16.71
N TYR A 230 5.69 17.31 15.86
CA TYR A 230 5.20 17.84 14.59
C TYR A 230 4.62 16.76 13.69
N THR A 231 5.28 15.60 13.60
CA THR A 231 4.82 14.46 12.81
C THR A 231 3.52 13.88 13.36
N ILE A 232 3.42 13.71 14.69
CA ILE A 232 2.21 13.25 15.39
C ILE A 232 1.04 14.18 15.05
N LYS A 233 1.24 15.49 15.13
CA LYS A 233 0.21 16.46 14.80
C LYS A 233 -0.27 16.30 13.36
N LYS A 234 0.65 16.21 12.40
CA LYS A 234 0.32 16.06 10.98
C LYS A 234 -0.45 14.78 10.68
N ILE A 235 -0.03 13.66 11.26
CA ILE A 235 -0.73 12.37 11.13
C ILE A 235 -2.12 12.46 11.74
N ASN A 236 -2.26 13.01 12.95
CA ASN A 236 -3.53 13.14 13.62
C ASN A 236 -4.49 14.07 12.88
N ASP A 237 -4.01 15.17 12.31
CA ASP A 237 -4.81 16.07 11.49
C ASP A 237 -5.36 15.32 10.25
N PHE A 238 -4.53 14.54 9.57
CA PHE A 238 -4.94 13.70 8.45
C PHE A 238 -5.95 12.62 8.88
N LEU A 239 -5.65 11.84 9.92
CA LEU A 239 -6.51 10.75 10.37
C LEU A 239 -7.88 11.25 10.85
N LYS A 240 -7.94 12.39 11.51
CA LYS A 240 -9.19 13.01 11.94
C LYS A 240 -10.14 13.26 10.78
N GLU A 241 -9.64 13.82 9.69
CA GLU A 241 -10.46 14.08 8.50
C GLU A 241 -10.76 12.78 7.74
N HIS A 242 -9.79 11.88 7.65
CA HIS A 242 -9.96 10.58 7.01
C HIS A 242 -11.03 9.74 7.71
N GLN A 243 -10.99 9.62 9.05
CA GLN A 243 -11.97 8.85 9.81
C GLN A 243 -13.39 9.40 9.70
N LYS A 244 -13.57 10.73 9.66
CA LYS A 244 -14.88 11.31 9.35
C LYS A 244 -15.40 10.88 7.99
N LYS A 245 -14.53 10.91 6.97
CA LYS A 245 -14.90 10.48 5.62
C LYS A 245 -15.16 8.97 5.54
N ARG A 246 -14.43 8.15 6.31
CA ARG A 246 -14.71 6.71 6.45
C ARG A 246 -16.12 6.43 6.98
N GLU A 247 -16.55 7.15 8.01
CA GLU A 247 -17.92 6.99 8.53
C GLU A 247 -18.98 7.33 7.48
N LEU A 248 -18.76 8.37 6.69
CA LEU A 248 -19.65 8.70 5.58
C LEU A 248 -19.62 7.64 4.47
N ALA A 249 -18.45 7.08 4.18
CA ALA A 249 -18.24 6.07 3.16
C ALA A 249 -19.06 4.80 3.37
N LYS A 250 -19.36 4.44 4.63
CA LYS A 250 -20.21 3.27 4.98
C LYS A 250 -21.56 3.27 4.26
N LYS A 251 -22.12 4.44 3.97
CA LYS A 251 -23.41 4.60 3.28
C LYS A 251 -23.30 4.49 1.76
N ASP A 252 -22.08 4.54 1.24
CA ASP A 252 -21.83 4.72 -0.20
C ASP A 252 -21.09 3.55 -0.85
N VAL A 253 -20.67 2.52 -0.09
CA VAL A 253 -19.89 1.36 -0.59
C VAL A 253 -20.55 0.73 -1.83
N ASP A 254 -21.87 0.54 -1.80
CA ASP A 254 -22.62 -0.09 -2.90
C ASP A 254 -22.55 0.70 -4.22
N LYS A 255 -22.27 2.01 -4.16
CA LYS A 255 -22.11 2.84 -5.35
C LYS A 255 -20.81 2.57 -6.10
N TYR A 256 -19.85 1.97 -5.40
CA TYR A 256 -18.53 1.64 -5.94
C TYR A 256 -18.40 0.19 -6.36
N LEU A 257 -19.33 -0.69 -5.95
CA LEU A 257 -19.29 -2.08 -6.36
C LEU A 257 -19.54 -2.19 -7.87
N PHE A 258 -18.74 -2.99 -8.55
CA PHE A 258 -18.93 -3.30 -9.94
C PHE A 258 -20.24 -4.10 -10.12
N LYS A 259 -21.07 -3.70 -11.06
CA LYS A 259 -22.41 -4.31 -11.25
C LYS A 259 -22.53 -5.13 -12.53
N GLY A 260 -21.39 -5.52 -13.15
CA GLY A 260 -21.38 -6.32 -14.37
C GLY A 260 -21.11 -5.51 -15.63
#